data_76b542b8e9e30a89c1bc10579ee9a0bf
#
_entry.id   76b542b8e9e30a89c1bc10579ee9a0bf
#
_cell.length_a   1.000
_cell.length_b   1.000
_cell.length_c   1.000
_cell.angle_alpha   90.00
_cell.angle_beta   90.00
_cell.angle_gamma   90.00
#
_symmetry.space_group_name_H-M   'P 1'
#
loop_
_entity.id
_entity.type
_entity.pdbx_description
1 polymer ?
#
loop_
_entity_poly.entity_id
_entity_poly.type
_entity_poly.pdbx_seq_one_letter_code
_entity_poly.pdbx_strand_id
1 'polypeptide(L)'
;MKTYIAAFFLLLSATFVAAHPYLIQRLGIEQGLSNNYVLSITQDKQGFLWFATEEGLNKFDGTRFITYYKEEQSSSVQSITGNELNEVYADPVQPVIWIATQRAGLNAYNYETQSFSVYQYNPEDPQSLITNDVTHITSSVQAGKGLWVCTYYRGIEYLDIATGKFTHYNKSTVPALPSEQTWTATEAEDGKLYIGHVEGGLSILSLNDKSVKHFVHDPQNPNSLPGNDVRCIYKDTNGNIWIGTSKGLALFNANTDTFTNFHNNPGNNHGALSSYISVSY
;
A
#
# COMPACT_ATOMS: atom_id res chain seq x y z
N MET A 1 -32.60 -74.53 13.78
CA MET A 1 -32.14 -73.18 14.10
C MET A 1 -30.99 -72.84 13.14
N LYS A 2 -31.27 -71.97 12.15
CA LYS A 2 -30.23 -71.50 11.22
C LYS A 2 -29.90 -70.08 11.58
N THR A 3 -28.65 -69.86 12.04
CA THR A 3 -28.12 -68.54 12.43
C THR A 3 -27.61 -67.84 11.18
N TYR A 4 -28.18 -66.68 10.82
CA TYR A 4 -27.66 -65.84 9.76
C TYR A 4 -26.70 -64.82 10.37
N ILE A 5 -25.43 -64.89 9.92
CA ILE A 5 -24.39 -63.91 10.19
C ILE A 5 -24.49 -62.84 9.09
N ALA A 6 -24.95 -61.64 9.46
CA ALA A 6 -24.96 -60.50 8.55
C ALA A 6 -23.56 -59.81 8.64
N ALA A 7 -22.78 -59.91 7.56
CA ALA A 7 -21.51 -59.18 7.44
C ALA A 7 -21.83 -57.72 6.98
N PHE A 8 -21.51 -56.74 7.86
CA PHE A 8 -21.63 -55.32 7.56
C PHE A 8 -20.32 -54.86 6.90
N PHE A 9 -20.34 -54.64 5.59
CA PHE A 9 -19.25 -54.04 4.86
C PHE A 9 -19.30 -52.53 5.02
N LEU A 10 -18.38 -51.98 5.84
CA LEU A 10 -18.13 -50.54 5.92
C LEU A 10 -17.30 -50.11 4.70
N LEU A 11 -17.89 -49.49 3.71
CA LEU A 11 -17.19 -48.83 2.62
C LEU A 11 -16.62 -47.51 3.14
N LEU A 12 -15.33 -47.50 3.49
CA LEU A 12 -14.57 -46.26 3.66
C LEU A 12 -14.32 -45.65 2.27
N SER A 13 -15.11 -44.66 1.88
CA SER A 13 -14.81 -43.81 0.73
C SER A 13 -13.67 -42.86 1.13
N ALA A 14 -12.43 -43.21 0.79
CA ALA A 14 -11.30 -42.28 0.85
C ALA A 14 -11.50 -41.24 -0.26
N THR A 15 -11.96 -40.06 0.10
CA THR A 15 -11.90 -38.90 -0.79
C THR A 15 -10.44 -38.49 -0.96
N PHE A 16 -9.86 -38.86 -2.09
CA PHE A 16 -8.57 -38.30 -2.49
C PHE A 16 -8.78 -36.82 -2.77
N VAL A 17 -8.36 -35.96 -1.85
CA VAL A 17 -8.16 -34.54 -2.15
C VAL A 17 -6.94 -34.46 -3.05
N ALA A 18 -7.16 -34.41 -4.35
CA ALA A 18 -6.11 -34.10 -5.30
C ALA A 18 -5.65 -32.66 -5.01
N ALA A 19 -4.48 -32.49 -4.41
CA ALA A 19 -3.81 -31.21 -4.35
C ALA A 19 -3.49 -30.83 -5.81
N HIS A 20 -4.18 -29.82 -6.34
CA HIS A 20 -3.81 -29.28 -7.64
C HIS A 20 -2.42 -28.64 -7.48
N PRO A 21 -1.42 -29.07 -8.25
CA PRO A 21 -0.12 -28.41 -8.22
C PRO A 21 -0.31 -26.96 -8.68
N TYR A 22 0.03 -26.00 -7.84
CA TYR A 22 0.08 -24.60 -8.25
C TYR A 22 1.14 -24.47 -9.33
N LEU A 23 0.76 -24.02 -10.52
CA LEU A 23 1.71 -23.63 -11.56
C LEU A 23 2.27 -22.26 -11.18
N ILE A 24 3.51 -22.22 -10.72
CA ILE A 24 4.22 -20.98 -10.43
C ILE A 24 4.93 -20.55 -11.71
N GLN A 25 4.55 -19.38 -12.22
CA GLN A 25 5.22 -18.74 -13.36
C GLN A 25 6.01 -17.53 -12.86
N ARG A 26 7.27 -17.43 -13.24
CA ARG A 26 8.10 -16.27 -12.99
C ARG A 26 7.91 -15.27 -14.14
N LEU A 27 7.59 -14.02 -13.82
CA LEU A 27 7.54 -12.90 -14.75
C LEU A 27 8.71 -11.96 -14.43
N GLY A 28 9.48 -11.60 -15.44
CA GLY A 28 10.65 -10.73 -15.30
C GLY A 28 10.98 -10.03 -16.62
N ILE A 29 12.17 -9.45 -16.71
CA ILE A 29 12.64 -8.73 -17.91
C ILE A 29 12.63 -9.61 -19.16
N GLU A 30 12.88 -10.93 -19.03
CA GLU A 30 12.82 -11.88 -20.15
C GLU A 30 11.39 -12.03 -20.72
N GLN A 31 10.35 -11.74 -19.93
CA GLN A 31 8.95 -11.75 -20.34
C GLN A 31 8.43 -10.36 -20.69
N GLY A 32 9.29 -9.32 -20.66
CA GLY A 32 8.99 -7.97 -21.07
C GLY A 32 8.72 -6.96 -19.96
N LEU A 33 8.92 -7.35 -18.69
CA LEU A 33 8.90 -6.40 -17.57
C LEU A 33 10.09 -5.44 -17.70
N SER A 34 9.91 -4.15 -17.42
CA SER A 34 10.95 -3.14 -17.58
C SER A 34 12.15 -3.31 -16.64
N ASN A 35 11.88 -3.75 -15.39
CA ASN A 35 12.91 -4.02 -14.38
C ASN A 35 12.43 -5.10 -13.41
N ASN A 36 13.34 -5.96 -12.95
CA ASN A 36 13.02 -7.02 -11.97
C ASN A 36 12.79 -6.49 -10.53
N TYR A 37 13.15 -5.25 -10.26
CA TYR A 37 12.88 -4.63 -8.97
C TYR A 37 11.47 -4.00 -8.99
N VAL A 38 10.49 -4.80 -8.55
CA VAL A 38 9.09 -4.41 -8.46
C VAL A 38 8.82 -3.90 -7.05
N LEU A 39 8.36 -2.65 -6.94
CA LEU A 39 8.07 -2.01 -5.66
C LEU A 39 6.59 -2.12 -5.28
N SER A 40 5.71 -2.10 -6.26
CA SER A 40 4.27 -2.16 -6.02
C SER A 40 3.54 -2.82 -7.19
N ILE A 41 2.43 -3.49 -6.88
CA ILE A 41 1.55 -4.14 -7.85
C ILE A 41 0.11 -3.79 -7.48
N THR A 42 -0.72 -3.45 -8.47
CA THR A 42 -2.16 -3.27 -8.29
C THR A 42 -2.92 -3.89 -9.44
N GLN A 43 -4.22 -4.15 -9.25
CA GLN A 43 -5.12 -4.64 -10.30
C GLN A 43 -6.19 -3.61 -10.59
N ASP A 44 -6.38 -3.27 -11.87
CA ASP A 44 -7.46 -2.40 -12.28
C ASP A 44 -8.81 -3.15 -12.39
N LYS A 45 -9.89 -2.39 -12.59
CA LYS A 45 -11.25 -2.95 -12.71
C LYS A 45 -11.47 -3.82 -13.93
N GLN A 46 -10.60 -3.76 -14.93
CA GLN A 46 -10.61 -4.59 -16.13
C GLN A 46 -9.86 -5.91 -15.92
N GLY A 47 -9.18 -6.06 -14.76
CA GLY A 47 -8.42 -7.25 -14.39
C GLY A 47 -6.95 -7.22 -14.82
N PHE A 48 -6.48 -6.13 -15.44
CA PHE A 48 -5.07 -5.96 -15.78
C PHE A 48 -4.23 -5.69 -14.53
N LEU A 49 -3.03 -6.26 -14.50
CA LEU A 49 -2.07 -5.98 -13.44
C LEU A 49 -1.15 -4.83 -13.84
N TRP A 50 -0.88 -3.95 -12.88
CA TRP A 50 0.02 -2.82 -13.04
C TRP A 50 1.18 -2.94 -12.05
N PHE A 51 2.38 -2.64 -12.52
CA PHE A 51 3.62 -2.81 -11.76
C PHE A 51 4.40 -1.51 -11.76
N ALA A 52 4.73 -1.03 -10.55
CA ALA A 52 5.72 0.01 -10.34
C ALA A 52 7.10 -0.64 -10.25
N THR A 53 8.03 -0.17 -11.05
CA THR A 53 9.43 -0.61 -11.01
C THR A 53 10.37 0.59 -10.93
N GLU A 54 11.68 0.33 -10.71
CA GLU A 54 12.70 1.38 -10.80
C GLU A 54 12.91 1.92 -12.24
N GLU A 55 12.33 1.25 -13.26
CA GLU A 55 12.46 1.64 -14.66
C GLU A 55 11.11 1.65 -15.40
N GLY A 56 10.13 2.37 -14.86
CA GLY A 56 8.87 2.65 -15.51
C GLY A 56 7.67 1.90 -14.99
N LEU A 57 6.51 2.25 -15.56
CA LEU A 57 5.21 1.67 -15.29
C LEU A 57 4.94 0.54 -16.28
N ASN A 58 4.50 -0.61 -15.78
CA ASN A 58 4.17 -1.76 -16.61
C ASN A 58 2.73 -2.18 -16.44
N LYS A 59 2.03 -2.45 -17.53
CA LYS A 59 0.72 -3.08 -17.57
C LYS A 59 0.85 -4.49 -18.11
N PHE A 60 0.27 -5.48 -17.43
CA PHE A 60 0.24 -6.88 -17.85
C PHE A 60 -1.19 -7.33 -18.16
N ASP A 61 -1.40 -7.87 -19.35
CA ASP A 61 -2.71 -8.32 -19.84
C ASP A 61 -2.96 -9.82 -19.65
N GLY A 62 -2.09 -10.51 -18.91
CA GLY A 62 -2.11 -11.96 -18.74
C GLY A 62 -1.18 -12.70 -19.71
N THR A 63 -0.69 -12.02 -20.76
CA THR A 63 0.16 -12.61 -21.81
C THR A 63 1.41 -11.79 -22.08
N ARG A 64 1.34 -10.46 -22.05
CA ARG A 64 2.43 -9.55 -22.40
C ARG A 64 2.42 -8.32 -21.50
N PHE A 65 3.59 -7.69 -21.40
CA PHE A 65 3.75 -6.37 -20.78
C PHE A 65 3.65 -5.26 -21.82
N ILE A 66 3.05 -4.15 -21.40
CA ILE A 66 3.11 -2.83 -22.07
C ILE A 66 3.78 -1.92 -21.08
N THR A 67 4.88 -1.28 -21.48
CA THR A 67 5.66 -0.41 -20.59
C THR A 67 5.47 1.06 -20.97
N TYR A 68 5.33 1.90 -19.93
CA TYR A 68 5.25 3.34 -20.04
C TYR A 68 6.50 3.94 -19.41
N TYR A 69 7.21 4.75 -20.18
CA TYR A 69 8.40 5.46 -19.74
C TYR A 69 8.17 6.96 -19.74
N LYS A 70 9.02 7.67 -19.01
CA LYS A 70 9.18 9.11 -19.20
C LYS A 70 9.70 9.37 -20.60
N GLU A 71 8.97 10.18 -21.38
CA GLU A 71 9.43 10.64 -22.69
C GLU A 71 10.15 11.98 -22.57
N GLU A 72 11.18 12.19 -23.41
CA GLU A 72 11.80 13.49 -23.55
C GLU A 72 10.85 14.47 -24.26
N GLN A 73 10.86 15.74 -23.87
CA GLN A 73 9.87 16.80 -24.13
C GLN A 73 9.54 17.15 -25.59
N SER A 74 9.73 16.28 -26.55
CA SER A 74 9.45 16.55 -27.98
C SER A 74 8.13 16.00 -28.50
N SER A 75 7.43 15.19 -27.74
CA SER A 75 6.17 14.58 -28.17
C SER A 75 4.94 15.31 -27.60
N SER A 76 3.90 15.43 -28.42
CA SER A 76 2.57 15.88 -27.99
C SER A 76 1.87 14.85 -27.07
N VAL A 77 2.53 13.75 -26.75
CA VAL A 77 2.02 12.67 -25.91
C VAL A 77 2.44 12.94 -24.47
N GLN A 78 1.46 13.05 -23.58
CA GLN A 78 1.73 13.10 -22.15
C GLN A 78 2.23 11.72 -21.69
N SER A 79 3.34 11.71 -20.95
CA SER A 79 3.94 10.51 -20.37
C SER A 79 4.07 10.65 -18.87
N ILE A 80 4.50 9.58 -18.18
CA ILE A 80 4.91 9.68 -16.78
C ILE A 80 6.09 10.65 -16.64
N THR A 81 6.17 11.31 -15.49
CA THR A 81 7.18 12.36 -15.22
C THR A 81 8.53 11.81 -14.79
N GLY A 82 8.59 10.54 -14.37
CA GLY A 82 9.81 9.85 -13.93
C GLY A 82 9.68 8.35 -14.05
N ASN A 83 10.81 7.65 -14.25
CA ASN A 83 10.83 6.19 -14.37
C ASN A 83 11.01 5.47 -13.04
N GLU A 84 11.60 6.12 -12.02
CA GLU A 84 11.74 5.57 -10.67
C GLU A 84 10.41 5.68 -9.95
N LEU A 85 9.67 4.57 -9.86
CA LEU A 85 8.34 4.54 -9.24
C LEU A 85 8.41 3.92 -7.85
N ASN A 86 7.70 4.50 -6.91
CA ASN A 86 7.54 3.96 -5.56
C ASN A 86 6.28 3.11 -5.43
N GLU A 87 5.17 3.55 -6.04
CA GLU A 87 3.90 2.85 -5.92
C GLU A 87 2.99 3.05 -7.13
N VAL A 88 2.11 2.08 -7.35
CA VAL A 88 0.93 2.15 -8.21
C VAL A 88 -0.33 1.81 -7.41
N TYR A 89 -1.36 2.61 -7.59
CA TYR A 89 -2.64 2.45 -6.90
C TYR A 89 -3.80 2.56 -7.90
N ALA A 90 -4.61 1.51 -8.02
CA ALA A 90 -5.81 1.53 -8.84
C ALA A 90 -6.94 2.25 -8.09
N ASP A 91 -7.47 3.31 -8.70
CA ASP A 91 -8.61 4.03 -8.11
C ASP A 91 -9.84 3.11 -8.02
N PRO A 92 -10.47 2.97 -6.83
CA PRO A 92 -11.61 2.08 -6.65
C PRO A 92 -12.89 2.57 -7.34
N VAL A 93 -12.95 3.81 -7.79
CA VAL A 93 -14.13 4.43 -8.41
C VAL A 93 -13.88 4.81 -9.87
N GLN A 94 -12.77 5.49 -10.15
CA GLN A 94 -12.44 6.04 -11.47
C GLN A 94 -11.56 5.07 -12.28
N PRO A 95 -11.55 5.17 -13.63
CA PRO A 95 -10.66 4.38 -14.50
C PRO A 95 -9.23 4.95 -14.49
N VAL A 96 -8.64 5.09 -13.31
CA VAL A 96 -7.36 5.76 -13.11
C VAL A 96 -6.40 4.87 -12.33
N ILE A 97 -5.16 4.83 -12.80
CA ILE A 97 -4.01 4.33 -12.05
C ILE A 97 -3.22 5.55 -11.56
N TRP A 98 -3.12 5.67 -10.25
CA TRP A 98 -2.27 6.65 -9.59
C TRP A 98 -0.86 6.10 -9.44
N ILE A 99 0.15 6.94 -9.69
CA ILE A 99 1.55 6.53 -9.74
C ILE A 99 2.37 7.48 -8.89
N ALA A 100 2.91 6.97 -7.78
CA ALA A 100 3.88 7.66 -6.94
C ALA A 100 5.27 7.54 -7.56
N THR A 101 5.96 8.65 -7.75
CA THR A 101 7.32 8.65 -8.28
C THR A 101 8.32 9.12 -7.25
N GLN A 102 9.53 8.63 -7.38
CA GLN A 102 10.66 9.16 -6.65
C GLN A 102 11.11 10.46 -7.33
N ARG A 103 10.91 11.59 -6.67
CA ARG A 103 11.38 12.93 -7.12
C ARG A 103 10.72 13.52 -8.38
N ALA A 104 9.65 12.92 -8.92
CA ALA A 104 8.99 13.45 -10.12
C ALA A 104 7.49 13.75 -9.94
N GLY A 105 6.97 13.65 -8.70
CA GLY A 105 5.61 13.99 -8.32
C GLY A 105 4.64 12.81 -8.37
N LEU A 106 3.36 13.13 -8.39
CA LEU A 106 2.25 12.20 -8.51
C LEU A 106 1.70 12.25 -9.95
N ASN A 107 1.53 11.08 -10.55
CA ASN A 107 0.91 10.95 -11.87
C ASN A 107 -0.42 10.20 -11.77
N ALA A 108 -1.34 10.49 -12.67
CA ALA A 108 -2.60 9.79 -12.83
C ALA A 108 -2.75 9.35 -14.29
N TYR A 109 -2.83 8.06 -14.54
CA TYR A 109 -3.10 7.51 -15.87
C TYR A 109 -4.54 7.08 -15.97
N ASN A 110 -5.33 7.76 -16.81
CA ASN A 110 -6.66 7.33 -17.15
C ASN A 110 -6.59 6.32 -18.29
N TYR A 111 -6.94 5.06 -18.00
CA TYR A 111 -6.78 3.96 -18.97
C TYR A 111 -7.91 3.88 -20.00
N GLU A 112 -9.03 4.61 -19.83
CA GLU A 112 -10.06 4.75 -20.85
C GLU A 112 -9.71 5.80 -21.88
N THR A 113 -9.25 6.99 -21.43
CA THR A 113 -8.83 8.06 -22.33
C THR A 113 -7.37 7.96 -22.78
N GLN A 114 -6.60 7.05 -22.17
CA GLN A 114 -5.17 6.85 -22.42
C GLN A 114 -4.34 8.12 -22.22
N SER A 115 -4.68 8.91 -21.21
CA SER A 115 -4.04 10.19 -20.92
C SER A 115 -3.45 10.23 -19.52
N PHE A 116 -2.36 11.00 -19.37
CA PHE A 116 -1.74 11.28 -18.10
C PHE A 116 -2.14 12.67 -17.60
N SER A 117 -2.38 12.77 -16.29
CA SER A 117 -2.41 14.02 -15.53
C SER A 117 -1.24 14.00 -14.55
N VAL A 118 -0.66 15.17 -14.30
CA VAL A 118 0.57 15.32 -13.51
C VAL A 118 0.36 16.34 -12.41
N TYR A 119 0.78 15.98 -11.18
CA TYR A 119 0.76 16.83 -10.01
C TYR A 119 2.19 16.95 -9.49
N GLN A 120 2.72 18.17 -9.50
CA GLN A 120 4.08 18.47 -9.07
C GLN A 120 4.11 19.66 -8.11
N TYR A 121 5.20 19.76 -7.38
CA TYR A 121 5.49 20.93 -6.56
C TYR A 121 5.63 22.18 -7.44
N ASN A 122 4.90 23.22 -7.09
CA ASN A 122 4.99 24.55 -7.68
C ASN A 122 5.12 25.59 -6.55
N PRO A 123 6.26 26.29 -6.42
CA PRO A 123 6.46 27.27 -5.35
C PRO A 123 5.50 28.47 -5.43
N GLU A 124 4.92 28.74 -6.61
CA GLU A 124 3.95 29.82 -6.81
C GLU A 124 2.50 29.43 -6.46
N ASP A 125 2.24 28.12 -6.28
CA ASP A 125 0.92 27.61 -5.92
C ASP A 125 0.96 26.88 -4.57
N PRO A 126 0.50 27.50 -3.47
CA PRO A 126 0.49 26.89 -2.15
C PRO A 126 -0.48 25.72 -1.99
N GLN A 127 -1.29 25.42 -3.01
CA GLN A 127 -2.18 24.27 -3.07
C GLN A 127 -1.68 23.18 -4.05
N SER A 128 -0.46 23.33 -4.57
CA SER A 128 0.23 22.27 -5.32
C SER A 128 0.78 21.20 -4.39
N LEU A 129 1.24 20.07 -4.93
CA LEU A 129 1.99 19.06 -4.16
C LEU A 129 3.19 19.71 -3.47
N ILE A 130 3.42 19.43 -2.18
CA ILE A 130 4.47 20.13 -1.39
C ILE A 130 5.89 19.67 -1.73
N THR A 131 6.03 18.48 -2.30
CA THR A 131 7.31 17.93 -2.78
C THR A 131 7.05 16.88 -3.85
N ASN A 132 8.01 16.69 -4.76
CA ASN A 132 7.90 15.69 -5.81
C ASN A 132 8.30 14.27 -5.39
N ASP A 133 8.64 14.05 -4.12
CA ASP A 133 9.05 12.75 -3.59
C ASP A 133 7.87 12.07 -2.88
N VAL A 134 7.10 11.27 -3.64
CA VAL A 134 5.88 10.61 -3.19
C VAL A 134 6.18 9.16 -2.84
N THR A 135 5.80 8.71 -1.65
CA THR A 135 6.09 7.36 -1.14
C THR A 135 4.90 6.42 -1.20
N HIS A 136 3.68 6.91 -0.94
CA HIS A 136 2.49 6.06 -0.84
C HIS A 136 1.22 6.83 -1.19
N ILE A 137 0.22 6.10 -1.70
CA ILE A 137 -1.07 6.61 -2.13
C ILE A 137 -2.17 5.72 -1.57
N THR A 138 -3.18 6.30 -0.96
CA THR A 138 -4.39 5.57 -0.57
C THR A 138 -5.64 6.43 -0.75
N SER A 139 -6.79 5.82 -1.05
CA SER A 139 -8.03 6.57 -1.12
C SER A 139 -8.48 7.04 0.26
N SER A 140 -9.16 8.20 0.30
CA SER A 140 -9.92 8.55 1.48
C SER A 140 -11.13 7.61 1.65
N VAL A 141 -11.72 7.55 2.85
CA VAL A 141 -12.94 6.76 3.10
C VAL A 141 -14.11 7.18 2.19
N GLN A 142 -14.09 8.41 1.67
CA GLN A 142 -14.98 8.85 0.61
C GLN A 142 -14.34 8.58 -0.75
N ALA A 143 -14.29 7.29 -1.12
CA ALA A 143 -13.66 6.85 -2.37
C ALA A 143 -14.10 7.69 -3.59
N GLY A 144 -13.13 8.02 -4.43
CA GLY A 144 -13.33 8.86 -5.63
C GLY A 144 -13.44 10.36 -5.37
N LYS A 145 -13.34 10.83 -4.12
CA LYS A 145 -13.32 12.27 -3.78
C LYS A 145 -11.93 12.77 -3.45
N GLY A 146 -11.13 11.95 -2.79
CA GLY A 146 -9.78 12.38 -2.41
C GLY A 146 -8.83 11.21 -2.19
N LEU A 147 -7.55 11.56 -2.20
CA LEU A 147 -6.44 10.66 -1.92
C LEU A 147 -5.59 11.21 -0.79
N TRP A 148 -5.10 10.33 0.03
CA TRP A 148 -3.98 10.58 0.91
C TRP A 148 -2.68 10.23 0.18
N VAL A 149 -1.75 11.17 0.18
CA VAL A 149 -0.48 11.08 -0.52
C VAL A 149 0.64 11.30 0.49
N CYS A 150 1.38 10.24 0.80
CA CYS A 150 2.53 10.32 1.69
C CYS A 150 3.74 10.86 0.95
N THR A 151 4.56 11.67 1.64
CA THR A 151 5.80 12.22 1.09
C THR A 151 6.98 11.89 1.99
N TYR A 152 8.16 11.73 1.40
CA TYR A 152 9.31 11.26 2.16
C TYR A 152 9.82 12.26 3.21
N TYR A 153 9.66 13.59 2.97
CA TYR A 153 10.23 14.62 3.85
C TYR A 153 9.29 15.74 4.27
N ARG A 154 8.03 15.76 3.80
CA ARG A 154 7.14 16.92 3.96
C ARG A 154 5.77 16.59 4.57
N GLY A 155 5.64 15.41 5.19
CA GLY A 155 4.41 14.97 5.81
C GLY A 155 3.47 14.27 4.85
N ILE A 156 2.18 14.39 5.09
CA ILE A 156 1.13 13.77 4.30
C ILE A 156 0.21 14.83 3.69
N GLU A 157 -0.30 14.56 2.50
CA GLU A 157 -1.13 15.44 1.71
C GLU A 157 -2.50 14.83 1.50
N TYR A 158 -3.52 15.66 1.46
CA TYR A 158 -4.84 15.29 0.95
C TYR A 158 -5.07 15.95 -0.40
N LEU A 159 -5.19 15.16 -1.45
CA LEU A 159 -5.58 15.63 -2.79
C LEU A 159 -7.10 15.56 -2.93
N ASP A 160 -7.75 16.68 -3.16
CA ASP A 160 -9.12 16.76 -3.67
C ASP A 160 -9.09 16.49 -5.19
N ILE A 161 -9.63 15.34 -5.60
CA ILE A 161 -9.55 14.88 -7.01
C ILE A 161 -10.33 15.81 -7.94
N ALA A 162 -11.45 16.39 -7.48
CA ALA A 162 -12.30 17.22 -8.32
C ALA A 162 -11.64 18.57 -8.66
N THR A 163 -10.87 19.12 -7.73
CA THR A 163 -10.21 20.43 -7.89
C THR A 163 -8.74 20.32 -8.26
N GLY A 164 -8.12 19.15 -8.05
CA GLY A 164 -6.68 18.95 -8.21
C GLY A 164 -5.81 19.64 -7.15
N LYS A 165 -6.42 20.08 -6.05
CA LYS A 165 -5.76 20.87 -5.00
C LYS A 165 -5.36 20.02 -3.82
N PHE A 166 -4.21 20.36 -3.21
CA PHE A 166 -3.66 19.69 -2.04
C PHE A 166 -3.92 20.48 -0.76
N THR A 167 -4.17 19.73 0.32
CA THR A 167 -4.16 20.22 1.69
C THR A 167 -3.02 19.52 2.44
N HIS A 168 -2.14 20.32 3.06
CA HIS A 168 -0.92 19.82 3.69
C HIS A 168 -1.14 19.49 5.16
N TYR A 169 -0.66 18.30 5.58
CA TYR A 169 -0.62 17.83 6.95
C TYR A 169 0.84 17.56 7.35
N ASN A 170 1.48 18.58 7.88
CA ASN A 170 2.89 18.59 8.30
C ASN A 170 3.04 19.30 9.65
N LYS A 171 4.25 19.47 10.15
CA LYS A 171 4.48 20.12 11.45
C LYS A 171 4.02 21.58 11.52
N SER A 172 3.89 22.28 10.39
CA SER A 172 3.37 23.66 10.38
C SER A 172 1.85 23.72 10.50
N THR A 173 1.12 22.70 10.00
CA THR A 173 -0.35 22.62 10.01
C THR A 173 -0.89 21.69 11.09
N VAL A 174 -0.07 20.71 11.55
CA VAL A 174 -0.33 19.76 12.62
C VAL A 174 0.93 19.66 13.49
N PRO A 175 1.18 20.62 14.39
CA PRO A 175 2.43 20.67 15.18
C PRO A 175 2.72 19.45 16.05
N ALA A 176 1.68 18.68 16.38
CA ALA A 176 1.77 17.44 17.16
C ALA A 176 2.33 16.23 16.37
N LEU A 177 2.51 16.34 15.04
CA LEU A 177 3.13 15.27 14.26
C LEU A 177 4.62 15.13 14.64
N PRO A 178 5.07 13.92 15.02
CA PRO A 178 6.45 13.73 15.49
C PRO A 178 7.48 13.77 14.35
N SER A 179 7.07 13.37 13.15
CA SER A 179 7.93 13.27 11.97
C SER A 179 7.17 13.69 10.71
N GLU A 180 7.88 14.26 9.76
CA GLU A 180 7.42 14.56 8.41
C GLU A 180 7.92 13.52 7.37
N GLN A 181 8.71 12.53 7.81
CA GLN A 181 9.12 11.40 6.99
C GLN A 181 8.02 10.34 7.05
N THR A 182 7.06 10.42 6.13
CA THR A 182 5.93 9.49 6.06
C THR A 182 6.16 8.45 4.98
N TRP A 183 5.87 7.18 5.32
CA TRP A 183 6.05 6.07 4.39
C TRP A 183 4.72 5.51 3.89
N THR A 184 3.74 5.40 4.76
CA THR A 184 2.44 4.80 4.47
C THR A 184 1.34 5.48 5.30
N ALA A 185 0.11 5.42 4.82
CA ALA A 185 -1.05 5.85 5.59
C ALA A 185 -2.30 5.05 5.24
N THR A 186 -3.26 5.04 6.16
CA THR A 186 -4.59 4.44 5.94
C THR A 186 -5.62 5.22 6.75
N GLU A 187 -6.70 5.66 6.10
CA GLU A 187 -7.83 6.30 6.76
C GLU A 187 -8.85 5.25 7.24
N ALA A 188 -9.37 5.42 8.44
CA ALA A 188 -10.47 4.62 8.97
C ALA A 188 -11.78 5.42 8.98
N GLU A 189 -12.92 4.72 9.00
CA GLU A 189 -14.27 5.30 8.94
C GLU A 189 -14.60 6.21 10.12
N ASP A 190 -13.88 6.10 11.23
CA ASP A 190 -14.05 6.93 12.43
C ASP A 190 -13.37 8.30 12.34
N GLY A 191 -12.86 8.68 11.16
CA GLY A 191 -12.18 9.95 10.92
C GLY A 191 -10.75 9.99 11.47
N LYS A 192 -10.12 8.84 11.63
CA LYS A 192 -8.72 8.70 12.01
C LYS A 192 -7.85 8.33 10.81
N LEU A 193 -6.71 8.99 10.71
CA LEU A 193 -5.67 8.69 9.74
C LEU A 193 -4.49 8.07 10.49
N TYR A 194 -4.19 6.82 10.16
CA TYR A 194 -3.03 6.09 10.64
C TYR A 194 -1.85 6.40 9.73
N ILE A 195 -0.75 6.89 10.27
CA ILE A 195 0.42 7.36 9.52
C ILE A 195 1.66 6.60 10.01
N GLY A 196 2.27 5.85 9.11
CA GLY A 196 3.55 5.18 9.34
C GLY A 196 4.73 6.07 8.98
N HIS A 197 5.68 6.19 9.91
CA HIS A 197 6.87 6.99 9.72
C HIS A 197 8.12 6.15 9.50
N VAL A 198 9.09 6.72 8.79
CA VAL A 198 10.45 6.18 8.72
C VAL A 198 11.11 6.40 10.07
N GLU A 199 11.47 5.33 10.78
CA GLU A 199 12.08 5.35 12.11
C GLU A 199 11.33 6.18 13.18
N GLY A 200 10.14 6.70 12.83
CA GLY A 200 9.33 7.56 13.69
C GLY A 200 8.14 6.88 14.36
N GLY A 201 7.90 5.58 14.15
CA GLY A 201 6.76 4.84 14.70
C GLY A 201 5.45 5.11 13.96
N LEU A 202 4.33 4.98 14.70
CA LEU A 202 2.97 5.16 14.20
C LEU A 202 2.34 6.41 14.80
N SER A 203 1.73 7.25 13.99
CA SER A 203 0.84 8.33 14.43
C SER A 203 -0.59 8.03 14.06
N ILE A 204 -1.53 8.37 14.93
CA ILE A 204 -2.96 8.36 14.65
C ILE A 204 -3.46 9.79 14.76
N LEU A 205 -3.72 10.39 13.60
CA LEU A 205 -4.23 11.75 13.46
C LEU A 205 -5.77 11.72 13.43
N SER A 206 -6.41 12.44 14.34
CA SER A 206 -7.84 12.76 14.24
C SER A 206 -8.05 13.87 13.21
N LEU A 207 -8.83 13.60 12.17
CA LEU A 207 -9.11 14.58 11.11
C LEU A 207 -10.06 15.69 11.58
N ASN A 208 -10.83 15.45 12.65
CA ASN A 208 -11.82 16.38 13.18
C ASN A 208 -11.19 17.56 13.96
N ASP A 209 -10.25 17.24 14.86
CA ASP A 209 -9.65 18.21 15.80
C ASP A 209 -8.13 18.35 15.66
N LYS A 210 -7.53 17.61 14.73
CA LYS A 210 -6.08 17.53 14.49
C LYS A 210 -5.25 17.07 15.68
N SER A 211 -5.87 16.40 16.64
CA SER A 211 -5.13 15.72 17.71
C SER A 211 -4.35 14.53 17.18
N VAL A 212 -3.20 14.24 17.80
CA VAL A 212 -2.32 13.15 17.39
C VAL A 212 -2.02 12.28 18.59
N LYS A 213 -2.26 10.97 18.46
CA LYS A 213 -1.66 9.94 19.31
C LYS A 213 -0.43 9.39 18.60
N HIS A 214 0.63 9.16 19.35
CA HIS A 214 1.89 8.67 18.80
C HIS A 214 2.38 7.44 19.56
N PHE A 215 2.83 6.43 18.80
CA PHE A 215 3.28 5.14 19.30
C PHE A 215 4.67 4.81 18.77
N VAL A 216 5.55 4.41 19.67
CA VAL A 216 6.90 3.97 19.36
C VAL A 216 7.19 2.60 20.00
N HIS A 217 8.23 1.95 19.52
CA HIS A 217 8.76 0.76 20.15
C HIS A 217 9.33 1.06 21.54
N ASP A 218 8.91 0.29 22.53
CA ASP A 218 9.46 0.27 23.87
C ASP A 218 9.94 -1.16 24.20
N PRO A 219 11.25 -1.42 24.33
CA PRO A 219 11.77 -2.75 24.61
C PRO A 219 11.37 -3.31 25.98
N GLN A 220 10.86 -2.46 26.90
CA GLN A 220 10.35 -2.89 28.19
C GLN A 220 8.85 -3.23 28.16
N ASN A 221 8.13 -2.86 27.08
CA ASN A 221 6.71 -3.10 26.92
C ASN A 221 6.44 -4.04 25.74
N PRO A 222 6.11 -5.33 25.99
CA PRO A 222 5.86 -6.30 24.92
C PRO A 222 4.60 -5.97 24.08
N ASN A 223 3.73 -5.09 24.59
CA ASN A 223 2.53 -4.63 23.90
C ASN A 223 2.72 -3.27 23.19
N SER A 224 3.97 -2.78 23.10
CA SER A 224 4.33 -1.63 22.27
C SER A 224 4.51 -2.04 20.80
N LEU A 225 4.69 -1.07 19.91
CA LEU A 225 5.00 -1.30 18.50
C LEU A 225 6.29 -2.15 18.36
N PRO A 226 6.35 -3.15 17.45
CA PRO A 226 7.52 -4.04 17.36
C PRO A 226 8.79 -3.34 16.84
N GLY A 227 8.63 -2.26 16.07
CA GLY A 227 9.72 -1.44 15.55
C GLY A 227 9.23 -0.07 15.09
N ASN A 228 10.13 0.91 15.06
CA ASN A 228 9.78 2.30 14.73
C ASN A 228 9.74 2.60 13.22
N ASP A 229 10.25 1.71 12.38
CA ASP A 229 10.20 1.84 10.93
C ASP A 229 8.92 1.16 10.42
N VAL A 230 7.84 1.94 10.27
CA VAL A 230 6.53 1.45 9.83
C VAL A 230 6.46 1.48 8.31
N ARG A 231 6.39 0.31 7.68
CA ARG A 231 6.47 0.11 6.24
C ARG A 231 5.14 -0.06 5.55
N CYS A 232 4.16 -0.63 6.22
CA CYS A 232 2.81 -0.75 5.69
C CYS A 232 1.77 -0.70 6.80
N ILE A 233 0.59 -0.20 6.46
CA ILE A 233 -0.60 -0.21 7.30
C ILE A 233 -1.74 -0.76 6.45
N TYR A 234 -2.40 -1.80 6.95
CA TYR A 234 -3.50 -2.45 6.26
C TYR A 234 -4.72 -2.54 7.17
N LYS A 235 -5.85 -2.05 6.68
CA LYS A 235 -7.15 -2.23 7.34
C LYS A 235 -7.87 -3.39 6.67
N ASP A 236 -8.11 -4.46 7.42
CA ASP A 236 -8.84 -5.61 6.91
C ASP A 236 -10.37 -5.36 6.85
N THR A 237 -11.10 -6.30 6.25
CA THR A 237 -12.56 -6.20 6.08
C THR A 237 -13.35 -6.22 7.39
N ASN A 238 -12.72 -6.60 8.51
CA ASN A 238 -13.30 -6.56 9.85
C ASN A 238 -13.01 -5.25 10.57
N GLY A 239 -12.24 -4.34 9.94
CA GLY A 239 -11.82 -3.06 10.51
C GLY A 239 -10.57 -3.16 11.39
N ASN A 240 -9.88 -4.29 11.41
CA ASN A 240 -8.62 -4.43 12.15
C ASN A 240 -7.51 -3.67 11.44
N ILE A 241 -6.66 -2.99 12.22
CA ILE A 241 -5.49 -2.26 11.70
C ILE A 241 -4.24 -3.10 11.93
N TRP A 242 -3.68 -3.58 10.83
CA TRP A 242 -2.44 -4.32 10.77
C TRP A 242 -1.28 -3.40 10.44
N ILE A 243 -0.17 -3.54 11.12
CA ILE A 243 1.00 -2.67 10.99
C ILE A 243 2.24 -3.53 10.75
N GLY A 244 2.80 -3.40 9.55
CA GLY A 244 4.07 -4.01 9.18
C GLY A 244 5.23 -3.07 9.49
N THR A 245 6.22 -3.58 10.19
CA THR A 245 7.44 -2.86 10.51
C THR A 245 8.69 -3.61 10.05
N SER A 246 9.85 -2.96 10.10
CA SER A 246 11.13 -3.64 9.88
C SER A 246 11.49 -4.71 10.94
N LYS A 247 10.69 -4.84 12.01
CA LYS A 247 10.92 -5.74 13.14
C LYS A 247 9.80 -6.77 13.36
N GLY A 248 8.73 -6.74 12.59
CA GLY A 248 7.62 -7.68 12.68
C GLY A 248 6.28 -7.07 12.31
N LEU A 249 5.24 -7.90 12.41
CA LEU A 249 3.85 -7.54 12.20
C LEU A 249 3.18 -7.26 13.54
N ALA A 250 2.31 -6.27 13.60
CA ALA A 250 1.47 -5.97 14.76
C ALA A 250 0.01 -5.80 14.37
N LEU A 251 -0.88 -6.20 15.27
CA LEU A 251 -2.30 -5.87 15.24
C LEU A 251 -2.56 -4.80 16.31
N PHE A 252 -3.07 -3.65 15.91
CA PHE A 252 -3.40 -2.56 16.82
C PHE A 252 -4.77 -2.77 17.48
N ASN A 253 -4.83 -2.60 18.80
CA ASN A 253 -6.05 -2.59 19.56
C ASN A 253 -6.44 -1.15 19.94
N ALA A 254 -7.41 -0.58 19.23
CA ALA A 254 -7.86 0.80 19.42
C ALA A 254 -8.56 1.05 20.78
N ASN A 255 -9.05 0.00 21.48
CA ASN A 255 -9.72 0.15 22.78
C ASN A 255 -8.72 0.31 23.94
N THR A 256 -7.54 -0.28 23.80
CA THR A 256 -6.51 -0.30 24.86
C THR A 256 -5.26 0.48 24.47
N ASP A 257 -5.18 0.98 23.23
CA ASP A 257 -4.00 1.63 22.66
C ASP A 257 -2.73 0.75 22.74
N THR A 258 -2.89 -0.56 22.49
CA THR A 258 -1.81 -1.57 22.58
C THR A 258 -1.67 -2.36 21.29
N PHE A 259 -0.58 -3.13 21.18
CA PHE A 259 -0.29 -3.97 20.03
C PHE A 259 -0.18 -5.44 20.41
N THR A 260 -0.74 -6.31 19.57
CA THR A 260 -0.44 -7.74 19.58
C THR A 260 0.61 -8.00 18.52
N ASN A 261 1.81 -8.42 18.96
CA ASN A 261 2.98 -8.55 18.09
C ASN A 261 3.16 -9.98 17.59
N PHE A 262 3.46 -10.12 16.29
CA PHE A 262 3.77 -11.37 15.60
C PHE A 262 5.22 -11.32 15.11
N HIS A 263 6.09 -12.03 15.80
CA HIS A 263 7.51 -12.10 15.46
C HIS A 263 7.83 -13.38 14.72
N ASN A 264 8.90 -13.36 13.93
CA ASN A 264 9.50 -14.57 13.43
C ASN A 264 10.11 -15.35 14.62
N ASN A 265 9.54 -16.51 14.90
CA ASN A 265 10.08 -17.43 15.90
C ASN A 265 10.51 -18.71 15.18
N PRO A 266 11.82 -18.92 14.93
CA PRO A 266 12.34 -20.08 14.17
C PRO A 266 11.93 -21.44 14.74
N GLY A 267 11.48 -21.50 16.00
CA GLY A 267 11.00 -22.72 16.66
C GLY A 267 9.47 -22.91 16.62
N ASN A 268 8.72 -21.99 16.03
CA ASN A 268 7.26 -22.01 16.01
C ASN A 268 6.73 -21.87 14.58
N ASN A 269 6.12 -22.93 14.04
CA ASN A 269 5.52 -22.95 12.69
C ASN A 269 4.31 -21.97 12.52
N HIS A 270 3.92 -21.23 13.56
CA HIS A 270 2.84 -20.23 13.56
C HIS A 270 3.34 -18.78 13.65
N GLY A 271 4.65 -18.56 13.61
CA GLY A 271 5.24 -17.20 13.58
C GLY A 271 5.27 -16.60 12.17
N ALA A 272 5.51 -15.29 12.08
CA ALA A 272 5.77 -14.62 10.80
C ALA A 272 7.03 -15.19 10.14
N LEU A 273 6.98 -15.44 8.83
CA LEU A 273 8.11 -15.99 8.07
C LEU A 273 9.30 -15.02 7.95
N SER A 274 9.06 -13.72 8.13
CA SER A 274 10.07 -12.67 8.11
C SER A 274 9.83 -11.67 9.23
N SER A 275 10.90 -11.07 9.74
CA SER A 275 10.81 -9.92 10.65
C SER A 275 10.57 -8.61 9.89
N TYR A 276 10.88 -8.57 8.60
CA TYR A 276 10.65 -7.42 7.74
C TYR A 276 9.34 -7.60 6.98
N ILE A 277 8.35 -6.75 7.26
CA ILE A 277 7.03 -6.79 6.63
C ILE A 277 6.84 -5.51 5.82
N SER A 278 6.71 -5.67 4.53
CA SER A 278 6.41 -4.60 3.57
C SER A 278 5.42 -5.16 2.55
N VAL A 279 4.20 -4.65 2.55
CA VAL A 279 3.17 -5.00 1.57
C VAL A 279 2.43 -3.73 1.19
N SER A 280 2.30 -3.48 -0.10
CA SER A 280 1.35 -2.53 -0.68
C SER A 280 0.29 -3.33 -1.45
N TYR A 281 -0.97 -3.09 -1.17
CA TYR A 281 -2.11 -3.59 -1.96
C TYR A 281 -2.87 -2.41 -2.51
#